data_d6232c926e8dbab6a0c32548c8d7af6b
#
_entry.id   d6232c926e8dbab6a0c32548c8d7af6b
#
_cell.length_a   1.000
_cell.length_b   1.000
_cell.length_c   1.000
_cell.angle_alpha   90.00
_cell.angle_beta   90.00
_cell.angle_gamma   90.00
#
_symmetry.space_group_name_H-M   'P 1'
#
loop_
_entity.id
_entity.type
_entity.pdbx_description
1 polymer ?
#
loop_
_entity_poly.entity_id
_entity_poly.type
_entity_poly.pdbx_seq_one_letter_code
_entity_poly.pdbx_strand_id
1 'polypeptide(L)'
;MPIMPWVTAFHIIFMVVWFAGLFYLPRLFVYHAMCEDQAGKDRFIVMERKLYIMTHIGGVGTAILGFWLLFAYGWSLFGGSAWLTLKLVMVAFLIVFHFYCGKLLNDFKLERNIRGHKFYRIINELPVIPLLVIIIMVVVKPF
;
A
#
# COMPACT_ATOMS: atom_id res chain seq x y z
N MET A 1 17.11 18.98 -19.77
CA MET A 1 17.24 17.88 -18.81
C MET A 1 16.10 16.91 -19.00
N PRO A 2 16.37 15.62 -19.14
CA PRO A 2 15.27 14.67 -19.30
C PRO A 2 14.40 14.62 -18.04
N ILE A 3 13.09 14.72 -18.25
CA ILE A 3 12.13 14.77 -17.14
C ILE A 3 11.77 13.37 -16.61
N MET A 4 11.81 12.34 -17.47
CA MET A 4 11.37 10.99 -17.10
C MET A 4 12.16 10.35 -15.97
N PRO A 5 13.49 10.50 -15.86
CA PRO A 5 14.22 9.98 -14.70
C PRO A 5 13.74 10.61 -13.38
N TRP A 6 13.36 11.89 -13.38
CA TRP A 6 12.82 12.55 -12.20
C TRP A 6 11.45 12.02 -11.84
N VAL A 7 10.58 11.81 -12.83
CA VAL A 7 9.25 11.22 -12.62
C VAL A 7 9.38 9.83 -12.04
N THR A 8 10.29 9.03 -12.59
CA THR A 8 10.56 7.66 -12.09
C THR A 8 11.05 7.69 -10.65
N ALA A 9 11.97 8.61 -10.32
CA ALA A 9 12.51 8.74 -8.97
C ALA A 9 11.41 9.07 -7.96
N PHE A 10 10.57 10.05 -8.26
CA PHE A 10 9.47 10.42 -7.37
C PHE A 10 8.39 9.33 -7.30
N HIS A 11 8.14 8.61 -8.40
CA HIS A 11 7.25 7.46 -8.38
C HIS A 11 7.74 6.41 -7.37
N ILE A 12 9.04 6.10 -7.39
CA ILE A 12 9.65 5.15 -6.45
C ILE A 12 9.56 5.68 -5.01
N ILE A 13 9.82 6.97 -4.80
CA ILE A 13 9.74 7.59 -3.46
C ILE A 13 8.32 7.43 -2.89
N PHE A 14 7.30 7.77 -3.66
CA PHE A 14 5.92 7.64 -3.22
C PHE A 14 5.53 6.16 -3.01
N MET A 15 6.05 5.27 -3.86
CA MET A 15 5.84 3.84 -3.71
C MET A 15 6.41 3.32 -2.38
N VAL A 16 7.60 3.77 -1.99
CA VAL A 16 8.21 3.38 -0.71
C VAL A 16 7.34 3.86 0.46
N VAL A 17 6.86 5.10 0.40
CA VAL A 17 5.96 5.65 1.43
C VAL A 17 4.68 4.83 1.52
N TRP A 18 4.09 4.49 0.37
CA TRP A 18 2.85 3.71 0.31
C TRP A 18 3.05 2.32 0.92
N PHE A 19 4.09 1.59 0.50
CA PHE A 19 4.38 0.26 1.03
C PHE A 19 4.72 0.28 2.51
N ALA A 20 5.48 1.28 2.96
CA ALA A 20 5.80 1.41 4.38
C ALA A 20 4.53 1.50 5.23
N GLY A 21 3.56 2.30 4.78
CA GLY A 21 2.28 2.40 5.45
C GLY A 21 1.47 1.11 5.38
N LEU A 22 1.41 0.47 4.21
CA LEU A 22 0.67 -0.79 4.05
C LEU A 22 1.25 -1.92 4.89
N PHE A 23 2.57 -1.92 5.13
CA PHE A 23 3.20 -2.91 6.00
C PHE A 23 3.02 -2.61 7.48
N TYR A 24 2.97 -1.35 7.86
CA TYR A 24 2.96 -0.98 9.28
C TYR A 24 1.55 -0.81 9.83
N LEU A 25 0.60 -0.35 9.03
CA LEU A 25 -0.76 -0.09 9.50
C LEU A 25 -1.45 -1.35 10.06
N PRO A 26 -1.42 -2.51 9.38
CA PRO A 26 -1.98 -3.73 9.97
C PRO A 26 -1.28 -4.16 11.26
N ARG A 27 0.01 -3.87 11.40
CA ARG A 27 0.74 -4.14 12.62
C ARG A 27 0.22 -3.31 13.80
N LEU A 28 -0.14 -2.05 13.54
CA LEU A 28 -0.80 -1.22 14.56
C LEU A 28 -2.15 -1.81 14.95
N PHE A 29 -2.89 -2.37 13.99
CA PHE A 29 -4.15 -3.03 14.29
C PHE A 29 -3.97 -4.24 15.19
N VAL A 30 -2.89 -5.01 15.00
CA VAL A 30 -2.55 -6.14 15.88
C VAL A 30 -2.44 -5.66 17.33
N TYR A 31 -1.63 -4.62 17.55
CA TYR A 31 -1.41 -4.10 18.92
C TYR A 31 -2.64 -3.41 19.46
N HIS A 32 -3.41 -2.72 18.60
CA HIS A 32 -4.66 -2.09 19.02
C HIS A 32 -5.67 -3.14 19.51
N ALA A 33 -5.79 -4.26 18.77
CA ALA A 33 -6.69 -5.34 19.14
C ALA A 33 -6.31 -5.99 20.48
N MET A 34 -5.03 -5.94 20.84
CA MET A 34 -4.53 -6.47 22.12
C MET A 34 -4.61 -5.45 23.26
N CYS A 35 -4.83 -4.19 22.96
CA CYS A 35 -4.82 -3.11 23.95
C CYS A 35 -6.11 -3.13 24.76
N GLU A 36 -5.99 -3.08 26.09
CA GLU A 36 -7.14 -3.13 26.99
C GLU A 36 -7.48 -1.78 27.62
N ASP A 37 -6.47 -0.89 27.78
CA ASP A 37 -6.67 0.41 28.41
C ASP A 37 -7.16 1.46 27.41
N GLN A 38 -8.02 2.35 27.87
CA GLN A 38 -8.62 3.36 27.00
C GLN A 38 -7.60 4.38 26.49
N ALA A 39 -6.63 4.76 27.34
CA ALA A 39 -5.58 5.70 26.91
C ALA A 39 -4.75 5.14 25.77
N GLY A 40 -4.41 3.84 25.82
CA GLY A 40 -3.70 3.16 24.75
C GLY A 40 -4.52 3.06 23.47
N LYS A 41 -5.81 2.72 23.59
CA LYS A 41 -6.71 2.65 22.42
C LYS A 41 -6.83 4.00 21.74
N ASP A 42 -6.97 5.08 22.50
CA ASP A 42 -7.07 6.44 21.95
C ASP A 42 -5.78 6.83 21.20
N ARG A 43 -4.63 6.43 21.76
CA ARG A 43 -3.33 6.68 21.14
C ARG A 43 -3.20 5.91 19.82
N PHE A 44 -3.61 4.64 19.78
CA PHE A 44 -3.61 3.85 18.56
C PHE A 44 -4.50 4.46 17.47
N ILE A 45 -5.67 4.97 17.83
CA ILE A 45 -6.56 5.65 16.87
C ILE A 45 -5.84 6.83 16.21
N VAL A 46 -5.12 7.65 16.99
CA VAL A 46 -4.36 8.80 16.46
C VAL A 46 -3.23 8.32 15.54
N MET A 47 -2.47 7.31 15.97
CA MET A 47 -1.34 6.78 15.20
C MET A 47 -1.82 6.18 13.87
N GLU A 48 -2.87 5.39 13.90
CA GLU A 48 -3.43 4.75 12.73
C GLU A 48 -3.95 5.77 11.73
N ARG A 49 -4.65 6.79 12.21
CA ARG A 49 -5.18 7.85 11.34
C ARG A 49 -4.05 8.60 10.64
N LYS A 50 -3.02 9.00 11.37
CA LYS A 50 -1.88 9.74 10.79
C LYS A 50 -1.10 8.89 9.82
N LEU A 51 -0.89 7.63 10.16
CA LEU A 51 -0.20 6.70 9.27
C LEU A 51 -1.01 6.44 8.00
N TYR A 52 -2.33 6.30 8.12
CA TYR A 52 -3.21 6.11 6.97
C TYR A 52 -3.20 7.31 6.04
N ILE A 53 -3.19 8.53 6.58
CA ILE A 53 -3.07 9.76 5.78
C ILE A 53 -1.77 9.76 4.99
N MET A 54 -0.65 9.45 5.64
CA MET A 54 0.65 9.35 4.97
C MET A 54 0.63 8.27 3.88
N THR A 55 0.05 7.11 4.19
CA THR A 55 -0.08 6.00 3.25
C THR A 55 -0.93 6.40 2.05
N HIS A 56 -2.02 7.13 2.28
CA HIS A 56 -2.89 7.62 1.21
C HIS A 56 -2.16 8.59 0.29
N ILE A 57 -1.38 9.51 0.85
CA ILE A 57 -0.54 10.43 0.07
C ILE A 57 0.44 9.64 -0.79
N GLY A 58 1.12 8.65 -0.20
CA GLY A 58 2.04 7.78 -0.93
C GLY A 58 1.34 7.03 -2.06
N GLY A 59 0.17 6.47 -1.80
CA GLY A 59 -0.61 5.73 -2.81
C GLY A 59 -1.08 6.62 -3.95
N VAL A 60 -1.60 7.80 -3.65
CA VAL A 60 -2.06 8.75 -4.67
C VAL A 60 -0.88 9.23 -5.53
N GLY A 61 0.25 9.59 -4.90
CA GLY A 61 1.45 9.99 -5.63
C GLY A 61 1.97 8.88 -6.53
N THR A 62 2.00 7.65 -6.02
CA THR A 62 2.40 6.48 -6.80
C THR A 62 1.49 6.28 -8.00
N ALA A 63 0.19 6.39 -7.83
CA ALA A 63 -0.78 6.21 -8.92
C ALA A 63 -0.63 7.29 -9.98
N ILE A 64 -0.55 8.55 -9.58
CA ILE A 64 -0.43 9.68 -10.53
C ILE A 64 0.84 9.55 -11.36
N LEU A 65 1.98 9.34 -10.71
CA LEU A 65 3.26 9.25 -11.42
C LEU A 65 3.37 7.94 -12.20
N GLY A 66 2.80 6.86 -11.67
CA GLY A 66 2.76 5.58 -12.38
C GLY A 66 1.95 5.63 -13.66
N PHE A 67 0.77 6.28 -13.63
CA PHE A 67 -0.04 6.47 -14.83
C PHE A 67 0.66 7.41 -15.82
N TRP A 68 1.34 8.44 -15.33
CA TRP A 68 2.13 9.31 -16.21
C TRP A 68 3.20 8.49 -16.96
N LEU A 69 3.97 7.67 -16.22
CA LEU A 69 4.99 6.82 -16.86
C LEU A 69 4.36 5.82 -17.82
N LEU A 70 3.24 5.23 -17.45
CA LEU A 70 2.56 4.24 -18.30
C LEU A 70 2.09 4.85 -19.60
N PHE A 71 1.41 6.00 -19.56
CA PHE A 71 0.85 6.62 -20.75
C PHE A 71 1.88 7.40 -21.56
N ALA A 72 2.96 7.89 -20.94
CA ALA A 72 4.00 8.62 -21.64
C ALA A 72 4.84 7.71 -22.53
N TYR A 73 5.26 6.55 -22.04
CA TYR A 73 6.04 5.61 -22.84
C TYR A 73 5.91 4.15 -22.43
N GLY A 74 5.47 3.86 -21.21
CA GLY A 74 5.39 2.48 -20.74
C GLY A 74 4.45 1.63 -21.55
N TRP A 75 3.28 2.15 -21.89
CA TRP A 75 2.29 1.41 -22.66
C TRP A 75 2.77 1.13 -24.09
N SER A 76 3.39 2.11 -24.75
CA SER A 76 3.90 1.93 -26.11
C SER A 76 5.07 0.96 -26.18
N LEU A 77 5.90 0.91 -25.13
CA LEU A 77 7.06 0.02 -25.08
C LEU A 77 6.70 -1.38 -24.56
N PHE A 78 5.80 -1.46 -23.59
CA PHE A 78 5.54 -2.69 -22.84
C PHE A 78 4.08 -3.14 -22.82
N GLY A 79 3.19 -2.40 -23.49
CA GLY A 79 1.78 -2.77 -23.57
C GLY A 79 1.62 -4.16 -24.16
N GLY A 80 0.79 -4.99 -23.52
CA GLY A 80 0.60 -6.38 -23.90
C GLY A 80 1.61 -7.34 -23.31
N SER A 81 2.64 -6.85 -22.61
CA SER A 81 3.61 -7.70 -21.92
C SER A 81 2.97 -8.36 -20.69
N ALA A 82 3.27 -9.65 -20.50
CA ALA A 82 2.73 -10.40 -19.36
C ALA A 82 3.20 -9.82 -18.02
N TRP A 83 4.47 -9.40 -17.94
CA TRP A 83 4.99 -8.84 -16.69
C TRP A 83 4.30 -7.53 -16.31
N LEU A 84 3.97 -6.67 -17.29
CA LEU A 84 3.26 -5.43 -17.00
C LEU A 84 1.83 -5.70 -16.56
N THR A 85 1.15 -6.65 -17.22
CA THR A 85 -0.20 -7.07 -16.85
C THR A 85 -0.24 -7.61 -15.43
N LEU A 86 0.70 -8.48 -15.07
CA LEU A 86 0.78 -9.05 -13.73
C LEU A 86 1.07 -7.98 -12.69
N LYS A 87 1.98 -7.04 -12.99
CA LYS A 87 2.25 -5.90 -12.13
C LYS A 87 0.99 -5.08 -11.86
N LEU A 88 0.22 -4.77 -12.90
CA LEU A 88 -0.99 -3.96 -12.77
C LEU A 88 -2.07 -4.69 -11.97
N VAL A 89 -2.19 -6.01 -12.13
CA VAL A 89 -3.10 -6.83 -11.31
C VAL A 89 -2.71 -6.75 -9.83
N MET A 90 -1.42 -6.85 -9.52
CA MET A 90 -0.94 -6.76 -8.14
C MET A 90 -1.16 -5.36 -7.56
N VAL A 91 -0.99 -4.32 -8.38
CA VAL A 91 -1.28 -2.94 -7.96
C VAL A 91 -2.77 -2.77 -7.65
N ALA A 92 -3.64 -3.34 -8.47
CA ALA A 92 -5.08 -3.33 -8.20
C ALA A 92 -5.41 -4.02 -6.88
N PHE A 93 -4.78 -5.15 -6.59
CA PHE A 93 -4.92 -5.84 -5.31
C PHE A 93 -4.49 -4.94 -4.14
N LEU A 94 -3.38 -4.23 -4.28
CA LEU A 94 -2.88 -3.32 -3.24
C LEU A 94 -3.82 -2.13 -3.02
N ILE A 95 -4.46 -1.63 -4.08
CA ILE A 95 -5.44 -0.56 -3.97
C ILE A 95 -6.65 -1.04 -3.15
N VAL A 96 -7.14 -2.23 -3.46
CA VAL A 96 -8.25 -2.84 -2.68
C VAL A 96 -7.81 -3.03 -1.23
N PHE A 97 -6.62 -3.53 -1.00
CA PHE A 97 -6.07 -3.72 0.34
C PHE A 97 -5.96 -2.39 1.10
N HIS A 98 -5.53 -1.32 0.42
CA HIS A 98 -5.41 0.01 0.99
C HIS A 98 -6.76 0.49 1.54
N PHE A 99 -7.82 0.38 0.74
CA PHE A 99 -9.16 0.80 1.19
C PHE A 99 -9.73 -0.13 2.24
N TYR A 100 -9.38 -1.42 2.19
CA TYR A 100 -9.77 -2.35 3.25
C TYR A 100 -9.12 -1.97 4.59
N CYS A 101 -7.86 -1.55 4.59
CA CYS A 101 -7.21 -1.01 5.78
C CYS A 101 -7.92 0.23 6.30
N GLY A 102 -8.42 1.08 5.40
CA GLY A 102 -9.23 2.24 5.78
C GLY A 102 -10.52 1.85 6.47
N LYS A 103 -11.17 0.79 5.99
CA LYS A 103 -12.36 0.24 6.65
C LYS A 103 -12.04 -0.28 8.04
N LEU A 104 -10.94 -1.03 8.18
CA LEU A 104 -10.51 -1.56 9.49
C LEU A 104 -10.17 -0.44 10.45
N LEU A 105 -9.48 0.60 9.99
CA LEU A 105 -9.19 1.79 10.77
C LEU A 105 -10.46 2.42 11.30
N ASN A 106 -11.47 2.55 10.45
CA ASN A 106 -12.76 3.12 10.83
C ASN A 106 -13.49 2.25 11.84
N ASP A 107 -13.39 0.92 11.71
CA ASP A 107 -13.96 -0.02 12.68
C ASP A 107 -13.34 0.19 14.06
N PHE A 108 -12.03 0.38 14.15
CA PHE A 108 -11.37 0.69 15.42
C PHE A 108 -11.78 2.06 15.97
N LYS A 109 -11.83 3.06 15.09
CA LYS A 109 -12.20 4.43 15.47
C LYS A 109 -13.59 4.49 16.09
N LEU A 110 -14.53 3.71 15.55
CA LEU A 110 -15.92 3.67 16.00
C LEU A 110 -16.19 2.56 17.02
N GLU A 111 -15.13 1.90 17.47
CA GLU A 111 -15.20 0.80 18.43
C GLU A 111 -16.09 -0.36 17.95
N ARG A 112 -16.10 -0.60 16.64
CA ARG A 112 -16.85 -1.68 16.00
C ARG A 112 -16.01 -2.92 15.73
N ASN A 113 -14.74 -2.91 16.13
CA ASN A 113 -13.85 -4.05 15.88
C ASN A 113 -14.32 -5.27 16.64
N ILE A 114 -14.54 -6.37 15.92
CA ILE A 114 -14.94 -7.66 16.49
C ILE A 114 -13.88 -8.73 16.26
N ARG A 115 -12.75 -8.37 15.62
CA ARG A 115 -11.73 -9.32 15.21
C ARG A 115 -10.56 -9.31 16.18
N GLY A 116 -9.95 -10.49 16.39
CA GLY A 116 -8.81 -10.63 17.28
C GLY A 116 -7.49 -10.27 16.59
N HIS A 117 -6.43 -10.18 17.39
CA HIS A 117 -5.11 -9.82 16.89
C HIS A 117 -4.56 -10.81 15.87
N LYS A 118 -4.95 -12.08 15.93
CA LYS A 118 -4.50 -13.10 14.98
C LYS A 118 -4.96 -12.79 13.55
N PHE A 119 -6.17 -12.27 13.39
CA PHE A 119 -6.69 -11.84 12.09
C PHE A 119 -5.79 -10.76 11.48
N TYR A 120 -5.43 -9.75 12.27
CA TYR A 120 -4.60 -8.65 11.80
C TYR A 120 -3.16 -9.07 11.50
N ARG A 121 -2.65 -10.09 12.18
CA ARG A 121 -1.34 -10.66 11.84
C ARG A 121 -1.34 -11.28 10.45
N ILE A 122 -2.41 -11.99 10.10
CA ILE A 122 -2.56 -12.56 8.76
C ILE A 122 -2.67 -11.44 7.73
N ILE A 123 -3.47 -10.42 8.01
CA ILE A 123 -3.62 -9.24 7.13
C ILE A 123 -2.28 -8.54 6.92
N ASN A 124 -1.44 -8.47 7.95
CA ASN A 124 -0.12 -7.83 7.87
C ASN A 124 0.82 -8.53 6.87
N GLU A 125 0.63 -9.82 6.63
CA GLU A 125 1.47 -10.59 5.70
C GLU A 125 1.02 -10.46 4.24
N LEU A 126 -0.23 -10.02 3.99
CA LEU A 126 -0.77 -9.98 2.63
C LEU A 126 -0.01 -9.06 1.66
N PRO A 127 0.46 -7.85 2.05
CA PRO A 127 1.15 -6.96 1.10
C PRO A 127 2.52 -7.47 0.66
N VAL A 128 3.11 -8.42 1.37
CA VAL A 128 4.44 -8.94 1.05
C VAL A 128 4.44 -9.62 -0.32
N ILE A 129 3.41 -10.41 -0.62
CA ILE A 129 3.33 -11.15 -1.88
C ILE A 129 3.25 -10.19 -3.08
N PRO A 130 2.35 -9.21 -3.12
CA PRO A 130 2.34 -8.22 -4.21
C PRO A 130 3.64 -7.45 -4.36
N LEU A 131 4.31 -7.09 -3.25
CA LEU A 131 5.58 -6.38 -3.31
C LEU A 131 6.63 -7.20 -4.03
N LEU A 132 6.78 -8.48 -3.63
CA LEU A 132 7.75 -9.38 -4.26
C LEU A 132 7.46 -9.55 -5.76
N VAL A 133 6.20 -9.78 -6.11
CA VAL A 133 5.80 -9.97 -7.50
C VAL A 133 6.05 -8.70 -8.32
N ILE A 134 5.67 -7.54 -7.82
CA ILE A 134 5.84 -6.27 -8.54
C ILE A 134 7.31 -6.00 -8.81
N ILE A 135 8.17 -6.13 -7.80
CA ILE A 135 9.59 -5.83 -7.95
C ILE A 135 10.24 -6.81 -8.92
N ILE A 136 9.95 -8.10 -8.81
CA ILE A 136 10.48 -9.11 -9.72
C ILE A 136 10.03 -8.82 -11.16
N MET A 137 8.77 -8.51 -11.36
CA MET A 137 8.25 -8.23 -12.69
C MET A 137 8.89 -7.00 -13.32
N VAL A 138 9.12 -5.95 -12.53
CA VAL A 138 9.67 -4.68 -13.05
C VAL A 138 11.17 -4.78 -13.29
N VAL A 139 11.90 -5.45 -12.40
CA VAL A 139 13.38 -5.51 -12.48
C VAL A 139 13.84 -6.63 -13.40
N VAL A 140 13.30 -7.83 -13.22
CA VAL A 140 13.74 -9.02 -13.97
C VAL A 140 13.05 -9.11 -15.33
N LYS A 141 11.76 -8.75 -15.39
CA LYS A 141 10.93 -8.84 -16.61
C LYS A 141 11.01 -10.23 -17.25
N PRO A 142 10.61 -11.29 -16.50
CA PRO A 142 10.84 -12.67 -16.95
C PRO A 142 9.99 -13.08 -18.16
N PHE A 143 8.95 -12.32 -18.51
CA PHE A 143 8.16 -12.59 -19.72
C PHE A 143 8.04 -11.38 -20.62
#